data_21460259c320d99fa6073649f945a883
#
_entry.id   21460259c320d99fa6073649f945a883
#
_cell.length_a   1.000
_cell.length_b   1.000
_cell.length_c   1.000
_cell.angle_alpha   90.00
_cell.angle_beta   90.00
_cell.angle_gamma   90.00
#
_symmetry.space_group_name_H-M   'P 1'
#
loop_
_entity.id
_entity.type
_entity.pdbx_description
1 polymer ?
#
loop_
_entity_poly.entity_id
_entity_poly.type
_entity_poly.pdbx_seq_one_letter_code
_entity_poly.pdbx_strand_id
1 'polypeptide(L)'
;LSRLAQNRRNAAALEATIVRNEAGQEFSIAELAEKTTANKTIRRGELMLRINGFEVIAKECNDQGLFLTWSCPSRFHATLHTGKPNPKYDGSDPRTANKYLGKMTALARSALARRGIGLYGFRIAEPHHDGCPHWHMLVFVRALPDYTTPHVKDVASRAIRVMKRYAWRVDRGEPGAFKRRLDVKRIDWAKGSAAGYIAKYVAKNIDGVADHKTKEGYLITTDMAGDRELTPSARVEAWAARWGIRQFQQWGGAPVSVWRELRRVPADMVKQAPPAMAAAWDAVQK
;
A
#
# COMPACT_ATOMS: atom_id res chain seq x y z
N LEU A 1 -14.98 -13.23 -12.04
CA LEU A 1 -14.92 -14.67 -12.37
C LEU A 1 -13.88 -14.96 -13.46
N SER A 2 -13.89 -14.24 -14.61
CA SER A 2 -12.92 -14.46 -15.70
C SER A 2 -11.47 -14.32 -15.26
N ARG A 3 -11.15 -13.40 -14.34
CA ARG A 3 -9.78 -13.20 -13.83
C ARG A 3 -9.33 -14.36 -12.92
N LEU A 4 -10.22 -14.90 -12.13
CA LEU A 4 -9.91 -16.07 -11.28
C LEU A 4 -9.68 -17.32 -12.12
N ALA A 5 -10.50 -17.55 -13.15
CA ALA A 5 -10.27 -18.62 -14.11
C ALA A 5 -8.93 -18.44 -14.84
N GLN A 6 -8.56 -17.21 -15.22
CA GLN A 6 -7.25 -16.93 -15.81
C GLN A 6 -6.11 -17.23 -14.83
N ASN A 7 -6.24 -16.87 -13.55
CA ASN A 7 -5.24 -17.17 -12.56
C ASN A 7 -5.03 -18.68 -12.36
N ARG A 8 -6.12 -19.47 -12.41
CA ARG A 8 -6.02 -20.95 -12.36
C ARG A 8 -5.25 -21.51 -13.57
N ARG A 9 -5.57 -21.04 -14.80
CA ARG A 9 -4.83 -21.44 -16.01
C ARG A 9 -3.35 -21.06 -15.93
N ASN A 10 -3.06 -19.86 -15.44
CA ASN A 10 -1.67 -19.41 -15.26
C ASN A 10 -0.93 -20.28 -14.23
N ALA A 11 -1.56 -20.67 -13.13
CA ALA A 11 -0.95 -21.54 -12.13
C ALA A 11 -0.60 -22.90 -12.72
N ALA A 12 -1.54 -23.53 -13.45
CA ALA A 12 -1.29 -24.80 -14.14
C ALA A 12 -0.14 -24.69 -15.18
N ALA A 13 -0.08 -23.60 -15.93
CA ALA A 13 1.00 -23.36 -16.87
C ALA A 13 2.36 -23.21 -16.17
N LEU A 14 2.41 -22.52 -15.01
CA LEU A 14 3.64 -22.39 -14.22
C LEU A 14 4.13 -23.74 -13.66
N GLU A 15 3.23 -24.61 -13.25
CA GLU A 15 3.54 -25.98 -12.82
C GLU A 15 4.05 -26.84 -13.96
N ALA A 16 3.44 -26.74 -15.15
CA ALA A 16 3.81 -27.53 -16.33
C ALA A 16 5.10 -27.06 -17.03
N THR A 17 5.54 -25.82 -16.77
CA THR A 17 6.74 -25.27 -17.41
C THR A 17 7.97 -25.58 -16.58
N ILE A 18 8.86 -26.43 -17.13
CA ILE A 18 10.11 -26.83 -16.51
C ILE A 18 11.27 -26.04 -17.08
N VAL A 19 12.16 -25.57 -16.22
CA VAL A 19 13.44 -24.93 -16.56
C VAL A 19 14.58 -25.75 -15.96
N ARG A 20 15.70 -25.81 -16.67
CA ARG A 20 16.90 -26.52 -16.25
C ARG A 20 18.05 -25.54 -16.03
N ASN A 21 18.77 -25.69 -14.93
CA ASN A 21 19.99 -24.90 -14.68
C ASN A 21 21.22 -25.52 -15.37
N GLU A 22 22.37 -24.86 -15.28
CA GLU A 22 23.63 -25.33 -15.86
C GLU A 22 24.13 -26.64 -15.26
N ALA A 23 23.73 -26.97 -14.03
CA ALA A 23 24.06 -28.25 -13.37
C ALA A 23 23.07 -29.38 -13.76
N GLY A 24 22.15 -29.16 -14.70
CA GLY A 24 21.20 -30.14 -15.16
C GLY A 24 19.99 -30.37 -14.23
N GLN A 25 19.86 -29.61 -13.15
CA GLN A 25 18.72 -29.73 -12.24
C GLN A 25 17.49 -29.07 -12.85
N GLU A 26 16.35 -29.75 -12.74
CA GLU A 26 15.07 -29.29 -13.27
C GLU A 26 14.18 -28.72 -12.16
N PHE A 27 13.52 -27.61 -12.46
CA PHE A 27 12.59 -26.93 -11.57
C PHE A 27 11.36 -26.50 -12.36
N SER A 28 10.16 -26.64 -11.78
CA SER A 28 9.00 -25.93 -12.33
C SER A 28 9.11 -24.44 -12.08
N ILE A 29 8.52 -23.62 -12.95
CA ILE A 29 8.46 -22.18 -12.69
C ILE A 29 7.64 -21.90 -11.43
N ALA A 30 6.66 -22.75 -11.08
CA ALA A 30 5.92 -22.65 -9.84
C ALA A 30 6.83 -22.77 -8.59
N GLU A 31 7.72 -23.78 -8.57
CA GLU A 31 8.70 -23.95 -7.47
C GLU A 31 9.64 -22.74 -7.35
N LEU A 32 10.10 -22.20 -8.47
CA LEU A 32 10.94 -20.99 -8.45
C LEU A 32 10.15 -19.76 -7.97
N ALA A 33 8.89 -19.63 -8.38
CA ALA A 33 8.02 -18.55 -7.94
C ALA A 33 7.78 -18.56 -6.41
N GLU A 34 7.68 -19.75 -5.79
CA GLU A 34 7.53 -19.90 -4.34
C GLU A 34 8.72 -19.32 -3.54
N LYS A 35 9.91 -19.24 -4.16
CA LYS A 35 11.10 -18.64 -3.56
C LYS A 35 11.22 -17.12 -3.77
N THR A 36 10.21 -16.51 -4.41
CA THR A 36 10.20 -15.08 -4.76
C THR A 36 9.03 -14.35 -4.10
N THR A 37 8.88 -13.05 -4.39
CA THR A 37 7.73 -12.25 -3.96
C THR A 37 6.41 -12.63 -4.64
N ALA A 38 6.39 -13.63 -5.53
CA ALA A 38 5.15 -14.27 -5.97
C ALA A 38 4.51 -15.05 -4.81
N ASN A 39 5.34 -15.64 -3.94
CA ASN A 39 4.89 -16.21 -2.66
C ASN A 39 4.33 -15.10 -1.75
N LYS A 40 3.10 -15.28 -1.30
CA LYS A 40 2.38 -14.30 -0.48
C LYS A 40 3.06 -14.04 0.87
N THR A 41 3.62 -15.08 1.48
CA THR A 41 4.33 -14.98 2.77
C THR A 41 5.60 -14.15 2.63
N ILE A 42 6.41 -14.41 1.60
CA ILE A 42 7.63 -13.63 1.30
C ILE A 42 7.24 -12.17 1.00
N ARG A 43 6.24 -11.96 0.15
CA ARG A 43 5.74 -10.61 -0.19
C ARG A 43 5.27 -9.84 1.04
N ARG A 44 4.53 -10.50 1.94
CA ARG A 44 4.09 -9.90 3.21
C ARG A 44 5.30 -9.55 4.09
N GLY A 45 6.25 -10.48 4.25
CA GLY A 45 7.47 -10.25 5.03
C GLY A 45 8.24 -9.03 4.55
N GLU A 46 8.49 -8.93 3.23
CA GLU A 46 9.16 -7.76 2.65
C GLU A 46 8.40 -6.45 2.83
N LEU A 47 7.07 -6.48 2.73
CA LEU A 47 6.24 -5.29 2.97
C LEU A 47 6.34 -4.83 4.42
N MET A 48 6.22 -5.77 5.37
CA MET A 48 6.29 -5.46 6.80
C MET A 48 7.69 -5.00 7.21
N LEU A 49 8.74 -5.60 6.65
CA LEU A 49 10.12 -5.17 6.91
C LEU A 49 10.34 -3.71 6.48
N ARG A 50 9.86 -3.32 5.30
CA ARG A 50 9.94 -1.92 4.83
C ARG A 50 9.12 -0.95 5.67
N ILE A 51 7.93 -1.36 6.10
CA ILE A 51 7.08 -0.55 6.97
C ILE A 51 7.77 -0.33 8.32
N ASN A 52 8.34 -1.39 8.90
CA ASN A 52 9.11 -1.30 10.15
C ASN A 52 10.36 -0.42 9.96
N GLY A 53 11.08 -0.55 8.84
CA GLY A 53 12.23 0.30 8.53
C GLY A 53 11.86 1.79 8.48
N PHE A 54 10.72 2.15 7.89
CA PHE A 54 10.22 3.53 7.94
C PHE A 54 9.87 3.98 9.36
N GLU A 55 9.34 3.10 10.20
CA GLU A 55 9.06 3.40 11.59
C GLU A 55 10.35 3.69 12.37
N VAL A 56 11.40 2.86 12.17
CA VAL A 56 12.72 3.07 12.79
C VAL A 56 13.27 4.44 12.40
N ILE A 57 13.34 4.73 11.10
CA ILE A 57 13.79 6.03 10.60
C ILE A 57 12.98 7.19 11.21
N ALA A 58 11.66 7.02 11.31
CA ALA A 58 10.80 8.06 11.87
C ALA A 58 11.08 8.33 13.35
N LYS A 59 11.34 7.28 14.13
CA LYS A 59 11.71 7.40 15.55
C LYS A 59 13.09 8.06 15.72
N GLU A 60 14.08 7.61 14.96
CA GLU A 60 15.45 8.17 15.00
C GLU A 60 15.48 9.64 14.59
N CYS A 61 14.69 10.04 13.59
CA CYS A 61 14.60 11.42 13.11
C CYS A 61 13.56 12.27 13.86
N ASN A 62 12.86 11.71 14.83
CA ASN A 62 11.75 12.37 15.53
C ASN A 62 10.66 12.89 14.58
N ASP A 63 10.39 12.13 13.51
CA ASP A 63 9.33 12.44 12.54
C ASP A 63 7.96 12.11 13.09
N GLN A 64 6.95 12.86 12.67
CA GLN A 64 5.58 12.64 13.12
C GLN A 64 4.84 11.68 12.21
N GLY A 65 4.28 10.61 12.78
CA GLY A 65 3.52 9.59 12.06
C GLY A 65 2.04 9.96 11.94
N LEU A 66 1.47 9.69 10.76
CA LEU A 66 0.06 9.87 10.44
C LEU A 66 -0.49 8.60 9.79
N PHE A 67 -1.63 8.12 10.29
CA PHE A 67 -2.43 7.14 9.59
C PHE A 67 -3.63 7.83 8.96
N LEU A 68 -3.76 7.70 7.65
CA LEU A 68 -4.75 8.41 6.85
C LEU A 68 -5.64 7.41 6.11
N THR A 69 -6.94 7.72 6.03
CA THR A 69 -7.85 7.05 5.10
C THR A 69 -8.40 8.12 4.15
N TRP A 70 -8.08 7.97 2.85
CA TRP A 70 -8.50 8.92 1.82
C TRP A 70 -9.48 8.27 0.85
N SER A 71 -10.72 8.77 0.84
CA SER A 71 -11.81 8.26 0.00
C SER A 71 -12.14 9.21 -1.16
N CYS A 72 -12.77 8.66 -2.20
CA CYS A 72 -13.25 9.42 -3.34
C CYS A 72 -14.50 10.26 -3.01
N PRO A 73 -14.82 11.30 -3.79
CA PRO A 73 -16.12 11.95 -3.82
C PRO A 73 -17.27 10.99 -4.12
N SER A 74 -18.48 11.35 -3.67
CA SER A 74 -19.69 10.54 -3.84
C SER A 74 -19.95 10.13 -5.28
N ARG A 75 -19.67 10.98 -6.25
CA ARG A 75 -19.88 10.69 -7.67
C ARG A 75 -19.12 9.47 -8.20
N PHE A 76 -18.06 9.02 -7.54
CA PHE A 76 -17.32 7.81 -7.91
C PHE A 76 -17.92 6.53 -7.32
N HIS A 77 -18.91 6.64 -6.46
CA HIS A 77 -19.56 5.53 -5.77
C HIS A 77 -20.84 5.12 -6.48
N ALA A 78 -20.88 3.88 -6.99
CA ALA A 78 -22.08 3.37 -7.67
C ALA A 78 -23.27 3.17 -6.72
N THR A 79 -22.99 2.85 -5.45
CA THR A 79 -24.02 2.63 -4.44
C THR A 79 -23.76 3.44 -3.17
N LEU A 80 -24.84 3.77 -2.47
CA LEU A 80 -24.78 4.34 -1.13
C LEU A 80 -24.40 3.27 -0.10
N HIS A 81 -24.05 3.69 1.13
CA HIS A 81 -23.77 2.77 2.24
C HIS A 81 -24.95 1.86 2.59
N THR A 82 -26.16 2.22 2.18
CA THR A 82 -27.39 1.42 2.33
C THR A 82 -27.53 0.34 1.25
N GLY A 83 -26.63 0.25 0.28
CA GLY A 83 -26.74 -0.64 -0.88
C GLY A 83 -27.62 -0.12 -2.02
N LYS A 84 -28.35 0.98 -1.82
CA LYS A 84 -29.18 1.60 -2.87
C LYS A 84 -28.31 2.28 -3.93
N PRO A 85 -28.75 2.36 -5.20
CA PRO A 85 -28.08 3.12 -6.24
C PRO A 85 -27.80 4.57 -5.79
N ASN A 86 -26.64 5.07 -6.11
CA ASN A 86 -26.26 6.45 -5.79
C ASN A 86 -26.68 7.39 -6.95
N PRO A 87 -27.61 8.32 -6.74
CA PRO A 87 -28.08 9.22 -7.80
C PRO A 87 -26.99 10.20 -8.29
N LYS A 88 -25.88 10.35 -7.54
CA LYS A 88 -24.75 11.20 -7.92
C LYS A 88 -23.66 10.46 -8.69
N TYR A 89 -23.83 9.16 -8.90
CA TYR A 89 -22.83 8.37 -9.61
C TYR A 89 -22.68 8.82 -11.06
N ASP A 90 -21.44 9.12 -11.45
CA ASP A 90 -21.13 9.66 -12.78
C ASP A 90 -20.70 8.58 -13.81
N GLY A 91 -20.82 7.30 -13.45
CA GLY A 91 -20.41 6.18 -14.30
C GLY A 91 -18.90 5.87 -14.26
N SER A 92 -18.12 6.57 -13.45
CA SER A 92 -16.66 6.35 -13.35
C SER A 92 -16.32 4.97 -12.83
N ASP A 93 -15.42 4.29 -13.54
CA ASP A 93 -14.88 3.01 -13.11
C ASP A 93 -13.84 3.14 -11.98
N PRO A 94 -13.52 2.04 -11.27
CA PRO A 94 -12.51 2.06 -10.20
C PRO A 94 -11.12 2.54 -10.63
N ARG A 95 -10.73 2.32 -11.89
CA ARG A 95 -9.46 2.83 -12.43
C ARG A 95 -9.45 4.35 -12.50
N THR A 96 -10.54 4.94 -12.96
CA THR A 96 -10.73 6.40 -13.03
C THR A 96 -10.74 7.02 -11.65
N ALA A 97 -11.46 6.42 -10.70
CA ALA A 97 -11.49 6.84 -9.31
C ALA A 97 -10.10 6.76 -8.64
N ASN A 98 -9.33 5.68 -8.92
CA ASN A 98 -7.96 5.54 -8.42
C ASN A 98 -6.99 6.59 -9.02
N LYS A 99 -7.14 6.93 -10.31
CA LYS A 99 -6.39 8.02 -10.94
C LYS A 99 -6.71 9.36 -10.29
N TYR A 100 -7.97 9.61 -9.92
CA TYR A 100 -8.36 10.81 -9.18
C TYR A 100 -7.63 10.89 -7.83
N LEU A 101 -7.64 9.83 -7.00
CA LEU A 101 -6.89 9.80 -5.74
C LEU A 101 -5.39 10.04 -5.97
N GLY A 102 -4.83 9.41 -6.99
CA GLY A 102 -3.43 9.60 -7.38
C GLY A 102 -3.11 11.06 -7.72
N LYS A 103 -3.95 11.73 -8.51
CA LYS A 103 -3.81 13.14 -8.87
C LYS A 103 -3.89 14.06 -7.64
N MET A 104 -4.89 13.87 -6.79
CA MET A 104 -5.06 14.71 -5.60
C MET A 104 -3.89 14.54 -4.62
N THR A 105 -3.44 13.33 -4.41
CA THR A 105 -2.30 13.03 -3.53
C THR A 105 -0.98 13.56 -4.09
N ALA A 106 -0.75 13.46 -5.40
CA ALA A 106 0.44 14.03 -6.05
C ALA A 106 0.49 15.55 -5.88
N LEU A 107 -0.64 16.23 -6.09
CA LEU A 107 -0.75 17.68 -5.87
C LEU A 107 -0.51 18.05 -4.39
N ALA A 108 -1.04 17.27 -3.45
CA ALA A 108 -0.81 17.48 -2.03
C ALA A 108 0.68 17.32 -1.67
N ARG A 109 1.34 16.25 -2.16
CA ARG A 109 2.78 16.02 -1.95
C ARG A 109 3.64 17.15 -2.52
N SER A 110 3.36 17.60 -3.74
CA SER A 110 4.06 18.74 -4.33
C SER A 110 3.85 20.03 -3.52
N ALA A 111 2.65 20.24 -2.97
CA ALA A 111 2.37 21.39 -2.12
C ALA A 111 3.05 21.30 -0.74
N LEU A 112 3.24 20.10 -0.20
CA LEU A 112 4.02 19.86 1.01
C LEU A 112 5.50 20.16 0.77
N ALA A 113 6.07 19.61 -0.31
CA ALA A 113 7.47 19.85 -0.67
C ALA A 113 7.79 21.36 -0.82
N ARG A 114 6.92 22.12 -1.51
CA ARG A 114 7.07 23.60 -1.62
C ARG A 114 6.97 24.35 -0.27
N ARG A 115 6.50 23.69 0.78
CA ARG A 115 6.43 24.22 2.16
C ARG A 115 7.52 23.67 3.06
N GLY A 116 8.53 23.02 2.49
CA GLY A 116 9.60 22.39 3.24
C GLY A 116 9.15 21.21 4.09
N ILE A 117 8.07 20.52 3.70
CA ILE A 117 7.58 19.35 4.40
C ILE A 117 7.85 18.12 3.56
N GLY A 118 8.77 17.27 4.00
CA GLY A 118 9.00 15.94 3.44
C GLY A 118 7.93 14.96 3.90
N LEU A 119 7.56 14.04 3.00
CA LEU A 119 6.60 12.98 3.28
C LEU A 119 7.10 11.67 2.70
N TYR A 120 7.15 10.63 3.53
CA TYR A 120 7.48 9.27 3.13
C TYR A 120 6.59 8.25 3.87
N GLY A 121 6.54 7.03 3.38
CA GLY A 121 5.73 5.99 3.98
C GLY A 121 5.10 5.03 2.98
N PHE A 122 3.94 4.50 3.33
CA PHE A 122 3.31 3.41 2.62
C PHE A 122 1.81 3.67 2.39
N ARG A 123 1.32 3.24 1.22
CA ARG A 123 -0.08 3.33 0.85
C ARG A 123 -0.61 1.97 0.39
N ILE A 124 -1.83 1.64 0.82
CA ILE A 124 -2.59 0.47 0.38
C ILE A 124 -3.89 0.97 -0.26
N ALA A 125 -4.22 0.47 -1.45
CA ALA A 125 -5.50 0.72 -2.10
C ALA A 125 -6.43 -0.48 -1.86
N GLU A 126 -7.63 -0.20 -1.37
CA GLU A 126 -8.68 -1.19 -1.13
C GLU A 126 -9.98 -0.78 -1.83
N PRO A 127 -10.82 -1.74 -2.25
CA PRO A 127 -12.16 -1.42 -2.71
C PRO A 127 -13.13 -1.18 -1.55
N HIS A 128 -14.03 -0.23 -1.71
CA HIS A 128 -15.30 -0.22 -0.99
C HIS A 128 -16.21 -1.36 -1.48
N HIS A 129 -17.37 -1.54 -0.84
CA HIS A 129 -18.36 -2.55 -1.24
C HIS A 129 -18.83 -2.44 -2.69
N ASP A 130 -18.82 -1.23 -3.26
CA ASP A 130 -19.16 -0.91 -4.65
C ASP A 130 -17.97 -0.93 -5.61
N GLY A 131 -16.77 -1.30 -5.13
CA GLY A 131 -15.55 -1.34 -5.91
C GLY A 131 -14.82 0.00 -6.03
N CYS A 132 -15.39 1.11 -5.56
CA CYS A 132 -14.69 2.40 -5.54
C CYS A 132 -13.46 2.33 -4.62
N PRO A 133 -12.26 2.74 -5.08
CA PRO A 133 -11.06 2.68 -4.25
C PRO A 133 -11.05 3.69 -3.13
N HIS A 134 -10.48 3.30 -2.00
CA HIS A 134 -9.98 4.19 -0.97
C HIS A 134 -8.55 3.80 -0.60
N TRP A 135 -7.80 4.75 -0.05
CA TRP A 135 -6.41 4.54 0.30
C TRP A 135 -6.18 4.62 1.80
N HIS A 136 -5.61 3.57 2.36
CA HIS A 136 -5.01 3.59 3.69
C HIS A 136 -3.53 3.93 3.57
N MET A 137 -3.07 4.90 4.33
CA MET A 137 -1.72 5.41 4.23
C MET A 137 -1.11 5.55 5.62
N LEU A 138 0.01 4.90 5.83
CA LEU A 138 0.91 5.19 6.94
C LEU A 138 2.02 6.08 6.40
N VAL A 139 2.05 7.32 6.82
CA VAL A 139 3.03 8.30 6.34
C VAL A 139 3.70 9.02 7.50
N PHE A 140 4.95 9.38 7.28
CA PHE A 140 5.76 10.15 8.21
C PHE A 140 6.10 11.49 7.58
N VAL A 141 6.09 12.53 8.38
CA VAL A 141 6.33 13.92 7.96
C VAL A 141 7.43 14.56 8.78
N ARG A 142 8.32 15.26 8.09
CA ARG A 142 9.44 16.02 8.67
C ARG A 142 9.59 17.40 8.06
N ALA A 143 10.23 18.34 8.77
CA ALA A 143 10.73 19.56 8.16
C ALA A 143 11.96 19.24 7.32
N LEU A 144 12.05 19.80 6.09
CA LEU A 144 13.24 19.67 5.26
C LEU A 144 14.30 20.69 5.70
N PRO A 145 15.61 20.32 5.72
CA PRO A 145 16.69 21.14 6.28
C PRO A 145 16.83 22.53 5.65
N ASP A 146 16.62 22.64 4.35
CA ASP A 146 16.83 23.86 3.56
C ASP A 146 15.74 24.92 3.74
N TYR A 147 14.69 24.62 4.51
CA TYR A 147 13.61 25.54 4.79
C TYR A 147 13.77 26.13 6.20
N THR A 148 14.43 27.28 6.27
CA THR A 148 14.56 28.12 7.48
C THR A 148 13.22 28.74 7.88
N THR A 149 12.21 27.91 8.13
CA THR A 149 10.97 28.39 8.74
C THR A 149 11.14 28.36 10.25
N PRO A 150 11.23 29.54 10.93
CA PRO A 150 11.31 29.56 12.37
C PRO A 150 10.08 28.88 12.97
N HIS A 151 10.29 27.97 13.93
CA HIS A 151 9.26 27.38 14.78
C HIS A 151 8.16 26.57 14.11
N VAL A 152 8.52 25.54 13.34
CA VAL A 152 7.53 24.53 12.95
C VAL A 152 7.26 23.60 14.14
N LYS A 153 6.58 24.12 15.17
CA LYS A 153 6.20 23.35 16.37
C LYS A 153 5.29 22.15 16.04
N ASP A 154 4.63 22.13 14.88
CA ASP A 154 3.75 21.02 14.49
C ASP A 154 3.71 20.84 12.96
N VAL A 155 4.72 20.12 12.43
CA VAL A 155 4.80 19.73 11.01
C VAL A 155 3.59 18.92 10.58
N ALA A 156 3.09 18.03 11.46
CA ALA A 156 1.93 17.20 11.18
C ALA A 156 0.66 18.04 10.99
N SER A 157 0.37 19.02 11.83
CA SER A 157 -0.80 19.89 11.64
C SER A 157 -0.74 20.65 10.31
N ARG A 158 0.44 21.11 9.92
CA ARG A 158 0.62 21.76 8.61
C ARG A 158 0.40 20.78 7.47
N ALA A 159 0.95 19.58 7.55
CA ALA A 159 0.76 18.52 6.57
C ALA A 159 -0.72 18.12 6.45
N ILE A 160 -1.40 17.89 7.56
CA ILE A 160 -2.83 17.56 7.60
C ILE A 160 -3.67 18.68 6.93
N ARG A 161 -3.38 19.95 7.21
CA ARG A 161 -4.10 21.07 6.60
C ARG A 161 -3.93 21.09 5.08
N VAL A 162 -2.71 20.84 4.58
CA VAL A 162 -2.46 20.73 3.13
C VAL A 162 -3.22 19.55 2.54
N MET A 163 -3.13 18.37 3.14
CA MET A 163 -3.81 17.17 2.64
C MET A 163 -5.33 17.35 2.61
N LYS A 164 -5.93 17.90 3.67
CA LYS A 164 -7.36 18.24 3.74
C LYS A 164 -7.78 19.18 2.63
N ARG A 165 -6.97 20.22 2.33
CA ARG A 165 -7.24 21.15 1.23
C ARG A 165 -7.40 20.44 -0.12
N TYR A 166 -6.57 19.43 -0.41
CA TYR A 166 -6.64 18.67 -1.64
C TYR A 166 -7.73 17.59 -1.62
N ALA A 167 -7.98 16.97 -0.49
CA ALA A 167 -9.08 16.03 -0.32
C ALA A 167 -10.45 16.70 -0.54
N TRP A 168 -10.58 17.97 -0.18
CA TRP A 168 -11.79 18.77 -0.33
C TRP A 168 -11.79 19.67 -1.56
N ARG A 169 -10.84 19.51 -2.47
CA ARG A 169 -10.70 20.42 -3.61
C ARG A 169 -11.85 20.32 -4.60
N VAL A 170 -12.40 19.13 -4.77
CA VAL A 170 -13.50 18.83 -5.70
C VAL A 170 -14.71 18.38 -4.89
N ASP A 171 -15.90 18.75 -5.32
CA ASP A 171 -17.19 18.39 -4.68
C ASP A 171 -17.23 18.71 -3.16
N ARG A 172 -16.65 19.85 -2.79
CA ARG A 172 -16.52 20.27 -1.39
C ARG A 172 -17.88 20.44 -0.68
N GLY A 173 -18.91 20.85 -1.43
CA GLY A 173 -20.25 21.08 -0.92
C GLY A 173 -21.09 19.82 -0.68
N GLU A 174 -20.57 18.63 -0.99
CA GLU A 174 -21.35 17.42 -0.78
C GLU A 174 -21.48 17.09 0.72
N PRO A 175 -22.65 16.60 1.19
CA PRO A 175 -22.87 16.24 2.58
C PRO A 175 -21.84 15.21 3.07
N GLY A 176 -21.18 15.50 4.18
CA GLY A 176 -20.19 14.61 4.78
C GLY A 176 -18.79 14.68 4.18
N ALA A 177 -18.53 15.51 3.16
CA ALA A 177 -17.21 15.65 2.54
C ALA A 177 -16.09 15.91 3.57
N PHE A 178 -16.30 16.85 4.49
CA PHE A 178 -15.32 17.20 5.52
C PHE A 178 -15.04 16.09 6.54
N LYS A 179 -16.01 15.20 6.76
CA LYS A 179 -15.91 14.12 7.74
C LYS A 179 -15.38 12.83 7.14
N ARG A 180 -15.72 12.52 5.89
CA ARG A 180 -15.53 11.19 5.30
C ARG A 180 -14.44 11.10 4.23
N ARG A 181 -14.03 12.24 3.61
CA ARG A 181 -13.05 12.23 2.52
C ARG A 181 -11.62 11.95 2.97
N LEU A 182 -11.26 12.49 4.11
CA LEU A 182 -9.95 12.27 4.70
C LEU A 182 -10.09 12.13 6.21
N ASP A 183 -9.99 10.88 6.68
CA ASP A 183 -9.80 10.57 8.09
C ASP A 183 -8.32 10.61 8.42
N VAL A 184 -7.95 11.16 9.57
CA VAL A 184 -6.58 11.37 10.01
C VAL A 184 -6.44 10.96 11.46
N LYS A 185 -5.53 10.00 11.72
CA LYS A 185 -5.10 9.62 13.05
C LYS A 185 -3.60 9.91 13.19
N ARG A 186 -3.21 10.66 14.22
CA ARG A 186 -1.80 10.83 14.58
C ARG A 186 -1.32 9.56 15.26
N ILE A 187 -0.13 9.12 14.90
CA ILE A 187 0.53 8.02 15.58
C ILE A 187 1.01 8.52 16.94
N ASP A 188 0.60 7.82 17.97
CA ASP A 188 1.07 8.03 19.34
C ASP A 188 2.09 6.94 19.65
N TRP A 189 3.37 7.32 19.68
CA TRP A 189 4.47 6.40 19.91
C TRP A 189 4.42 5.72 21.29
N ALA A 190 3.74 6.31 22.27
CA ALA A 190 3.55 5.71 23.57
C ALA A 190 2.55 4.55 23.58
N LYS A 191 1.65 4.50 22.58
CA LYS A 191 0.61 3.45 22.46
C LYS A 191 1.02 2.25 21.63
N GLY A 192 2.22 2.28 21.02
CA GLY A 192 2.74 1.14 20.28
C GLY A 192 3.30 1.46 18.91
N SER A 193 3.45 0.43 18.07
CA SER A 193 4.05 0.49 16.75
C SER A 193 3.13 1.16 15.71
N ALA A 194 3.67 2.08 14.92
CA ALA A 194 2.99 2.61 13.76
C ALA A 194 2.69 1.53 12.71
N ALA A 195 3.58 0.55 12.58
CA ALA A 195 3.38 -0.60 11.69
C ALA A 195 2.12 -1.40 12.05
N GLY A 196 1.74 -1.46 13.34
CA GLY A 196 0.52 -2.11 13.81
C GLY A 196 -0.76 -1.54 13.19
N TYR A 197 -0.78 -0.22 12.88
CA TYR A 197 -1.94 0.41 12.24
C TYR A 197 -2.18 -0.10 10.82
N ILE A 198 -1.12 -0.41 10.07
CA ILE A 198 -1.24 -0.84 8.68
C ILE A 198 -1.14 -2.36 8.53
N ALA A 199 -0.58 -3.08 9.52
CA ALA A 199 -0.35 -4.52 9.46
C ALA A 199 -1.64 -5.30 9.19
N LYS A 200 -2.76 -4.91 9.82
CA LYS A 200 -4.07 -5.53 9.57
C LYS A 200 -4.53 -5.42 8.12
N TYR A 201 -4.23 -4.30 7.45
CA TYR A 201 -4.57 -4.11 6.04
C TYR A 201 -3.66 -4.93 5.14
N VAL A 202 -2.39 -5.08 5.50
CA VAL A 202 -1.45 -5.97 4.80
C VAL A 202 -1.92 -7.41 4.91
N ALA A 203 -2.23 -7.88 6.11
CA ALA A 203 -2.72 -9.24 6.35
C ALA A 203 -4.03 -9.52 5.60
N LYS A 204 -5.04 -8.65 5.75
CA LYS A 204 -6.33 -8.75 5.06
C LYS A 204 -6.17 -8.86 3.54
N ASN A 205 -5.26 -8.10 2.96
CA ASN A 205 -5.09 -7.99 1.52
C ASN A 205 -4.16 -9.05 0.91
N ILE A 206 -3.34 -9.72 1.72
CA ILE A 206 -2.41 -10.75 1.26
C ILE A 206 -2.86 -12.14 1.69
N ASP A 207 -3.10 -12.35 2.98
CA ASP A 207 -3.36 -13.68 3.53
C ASP A 207 -4.83 -14.08 3.49
N GLY A 208 -5.74 -13.13 3.40
CA GLY A 208 -7.19 -13.38 3.44
C GLY A 208 -7.69 -13.76 4.84
N VAL A 209 -6.84 -13.69 5.86
CA VAL A 209 -7.25 -13.90 7.25
C VAL A 209 -8.07 -12.68 7.67
N ALA A 210 -9.39 -12.81 7.61
CA ALA A 210 -10.28 -11.88 8.29
C ALA A 210 -10.11 -12.12 9.79
N ASP A 211 -9.77 -11.08 10.53
CA ASP A 211 -9.81 -11.14 11.99
C ASP A 211 -11.26 -11.43 12.39
N HIS A 212 -11.53 -12.61 12.96
CA HIS A 212 -12.87 -13.08 13.33
C HIS A 212 -13.60 -12.17 14.33
N LYS A 213 -12.99 -11.06 14.74
CA LYS A 213 -13.53 -10.08 15.69
C LYS A 213 -14.08 -8.80 15.06
N THR A 214 -14.04 -8.61 13.74
CA THR A 214 -14.71 -7.46 13.15
C THR A 214 -16.19 -7.76 12.95
N LYS A 215 -17.06 -6.92 13.51
CA LYS A 215 -18.53 -6.99 13.42
C LYS A 215 -19.10 -6.89 11.98
N GLU A 216 -18.24 -6.72 11.00
CA GLU A 216 -18.58 -6.76 9.58
C GLU A 216 -18.26 -8.16 9.06
N GLY A 217 -19.24 -9.07 9.18
CA GLY A 217 -19.15 -10.40 8.61
C GLY A 217 -18.85 -10.35 7.11
N TYR A 218 -17.63 -10.68 6.73
CA TYR A 218 -17.33 -10.95 5.33
C TYR A 218 -18.03 -12.23 4.94
N LEU A 219 -19.06 -12.11 4.11
CA LEU A 219 -19.70 -13.27 3.47
C LEU A 219 -18.63 -14.02 2.67
N ILE A 220 -18.32 -15.23 3.13
CA ILE A 220 -17.62 -16.23 2.35
C ILE A 220 -18.57 -16.61 1.23
N THR A 221 -18.27 -16.20 0.01
CA THR A 221 -19.06 -16.59 -1.16
C THR A 221 -18.27 -17.61 -1.95
N THR A 222 -18.91 -18.75 -2.22
CA THR A 222 -18.45 -19.75 -3.21
C THR A 222 -18.42 -19.11 -4.61
N ASP A 223 -17.55 -19.59 -5.49
CA ASP A 223 -17.66 -19.24 -6.90
C ASP A 223 -18.93 -19.84 -7.52
N MET A 224 -19.33 -19.37 -8.71
CA MET A 224 -20.55 -19.87 -9.38
C MET A 224 -20.47 -21.36 -9.78
N ALA A 225 -19.30 -21.98 -9.66
CA ALA A 225 -19.11 -23.42 -9.89
C ALA A 225 -19.19 -24.24 -8.58
N GLY A 226 -19.36 -23.59 -7.41
CA GLY A 226 -19.51 -24.27 -6.12
C GLY A 226 -18.22 -24.85 -5.52
N ASP A 227 -17.09 -24.75 -6.21
CA ASP A 227 -15.90 -25.54 -5.91
C ASP A 227 -14.87 -24.94 -4.97
N ARG A 228 -14.91 -23.64 -4.64
CA ARG A 228 -13.98 -23.00 -3.69
C ARG A 228 -14.51 -21.71 -3.09
N GLU A 229 -14.31 -21.58 -1.78
CA GLU A 229 -14.45 -20.31 -1.07
C GLU A 229 -13.49 -19.24 -1.61
N LEU A 230 -14.05 -18.14 -2.12
CA LEU A 230 -13.28 -16.98 -2.52
C LEU A 230 -12.88 -16.18 -1.27
N THR A 231 -11.62 -16.29 -0.87
CA THR A 231 -11.10 -15.50 0.24
C THR A 231 -11.22 -13.99 -0.05
N PRO A 232 -11.43 -13.16 0.98
CA PRO A 232 -11.47 -11.70 0.80
C PRO A 232 -10.24 -11.16 0.07
N SER A 233 -9.04 -11.69 0.33
CA SER A 233 -7.80 -11.30 -0.35
C SER A 233 -7.81 -11.63 -1.84
N ALA A 234 -8.30 -12.81 -2.24
CA ALA A 234 -8.41 -13.19 -3.65
C ALA A 234 -9.35 -12.26 -4.42
N ARG A 235 -10.45 -11.80 -3.78
CA ARG A 235 -11.38 -10.83 -4.39
C ARG A 235 -10.73 -9.47 -4.59
N VAL A 236 -10.00 -8.96 -3.59
CA VAL A 236 -9.29 -7.67 -3.66
C VAL A 236 -8.15 -7.74 -4.69
N GLU A 237 -7.42 -8.85 -4.74
CA GLU A 237 -6.36 -9.07 -5.73
C GLU A 237 -6.94 -9.11 -7.17
N ALA A 238 -8.06 -9.81 -7.38
CA ALA A 238 -8.75 -9.84 -8.66
C ALA A 238 -9.28 -8.45 -9.07
N TRP A 239 -9.82 -7.68 -8.12
CA TRP A 239 -10.23 -6.30 -8.33
C TRP A 239 -9.04 -5.42 -8.75
N ALA A 240 -7.95 -5.47 -8.01
CA ALA A 240 -6.75 -4.68 -8.31
C ALA A 240 -6.18 -5.02 -9.69
N ALA A 241 -6.12 -6.32 -10.04
CA ALA A 241 -5.65 -6.78 -11.33
C ALA A 241 -6.60 -6.38 -12.47
N ARG A 242 -7.94 -6.49 -12.28
CA ARG A 242 -8.94 -6.09 -13.28
C ARG A 242 -8.83 -4.63 -13.65
N TRP A 243 -8.62 -3.78 -12.66
CA TRP A 243 -8.61 -2.33 -12.85
C TRP A 243 -7.20 -1.74 -13.04
N GLY A 244 -6.15 -2.57 -13.05
CA GLY A 244 -4.76 -2.13 -13.15
C GLY A 244 -4.36 -1.22 -11.99
N ILE A 245 -4.84 -1.49 -10.79
CA ILE A 245 -4.59 -0.71 -9.58
C ILE A 245 -3.38 -1.29 -8.85
N ARG A 246 -2.33 -0.49 -8.68
CA ARG A 246 -1.22 -0.85 -7.81
C ARG A 246 -1.70 -0.82 -6.36
N GLN A 247 -1.90 -1.99 -5.77
CA GLN A 247 -2.47 -2.15 -4.43
C GLN A 247 -1.55 -1.59 -3.35
N PHE A 248 -0.27 -1.91 -3.40
CA PHE A 248 0.74 -1.47 -2.43
C PHE A 248 1.72 -0.50 -3.10
N GLN A 249 2.00 0.62 -2.44
CA GLN A 249 2.96 1.60 -2.95
C GLN A 249 3.71 2.29 -1.82
N GLN A 250 5.03 2.30 -1.93
CA GLN A 250 5.94 3.07 -1.11
C GLN A 250 6.11 4.48 -1.68
N TRP A 251 6.26 5.47 -0.80
CA TRP A 251 6.65 6.84 -1.13
C TRP A 251 7.89 7.23 -0.32
N GLY A 252 8.88 7.83 -0.99
CA GLY A 252 10.15 8.16 -0.35
C GLY A 252 10.95 6.93 0.06
N GLY A 253 12.09 7.14 0.68
CA GLY A 253 13.03 6.10 1.07
C GLY A 253 13.77 5.45 -0.11
N ALA A 254 14.66 4.53 0.21
CA ALA A 254 15.46 3.80 -0.79
C ALA A 254 14.56 2.90 -1.67
N PRO A 255 14.84 2.79 -2.98
CA PRO A 255 14.15 1.86 -3.85
C PRO A 255 14.35 0.41 -3.39
N VAL A 256 13.28 -0.38 -3.41
CA VAL A 256 13.34 -1.80 -3.02
C VAL A 256 14.29 -2.63 -3.91
N SER A 257 14.46 -2.22 -5.15
CA SER A 257 15.43 -2.82 -6.07
C SER A 257 16.87 -2.70 -5.54
N VAL A 258 17.26 -1.53 -5.06
CA VAL A 258 18.60 -1.32 -4.45
C VAL A 258 18.80 -2.23 -3.25
N TRP A 259 17.80 -2.33 -2.36
CA TRP A 259 17.85 -3.22 -1.21
C TRP A 259 18.02 -4.70 -1.62
N ARG A 260 17.26 -5.16 -2.63
CA ARG A 260 17.35 -6.53 -3.13
C ARG A 260 18.69 -6.82 -3.81
N GLU A 261 19.22 -5.88 -4.59
CA GLU A 261 20.50 -6.03 -5.24
C GLU A 261 21.65 -6.07 -4.21
N LEU A 262 21.66 -5.18 -3.22
CA LEU A 262 22.64 -5.22 -2.14
C LEU A 262 22.67 -6.57 -1.40
N ARG A 263 21.49 -7.16 -1.13
CA ARG A 263 21.42 -8.48 -0.49
C ARG A 263 22.02 -9.62 -1.32
N ARG A 264 22.08 -9.46 -2.63
CA ARG A 264 22.64 -10.46 -3.55
C ARG A 264 24.14 -10.33 -3.75
N VAL A 265 24.73 -9.20 -3.38
CA VAL A 265 26.17 -8.98 -3.52
C VAL A 265 26.92 -9.93 -2.59
N PRO A 266 27.83 -10.77 -3.10
CA PRO A 266 28.66 -11.65 -2.28
C PRO A 266 29.59 -10.86 -1.35
N ALA A 267 29.88 -11.39 -0.16
CA ALA A 267 30.69 -10.73 0.86
C ALA A 267 32.12 -10.43 0.41
N ASP A 268 32.68 -11.25 -0.45
CA ASP A 268 34.03 -11.05 -1.02
C ASP A 268 34.09 -9.81 -1.93
N MET A 269 33.05 -9.54 -2.71
CA MET A 269 32.97 -8.35 -3.54
C MET A 269 32.85 -7.06 -2.71
N VAL A 270 32.25 -7.14 -1.51
CA VAL A 270 32.08 -5.98 -0.63
C VAL A 270 33.38 -5.50 -0.01
N LYS A 271 34.39 -6.39 0.12
CA LYS A 271 35.72 -6.04 0.69
C LYS A 271 36.41 -4.91 -0.06
N GLN A 272 36.12 -4.76 -1.34
CA GLN A 272 36.72 -3.73 -2.21
C GLN A 272 35.74 -2.55 -2.46
N ALA A 273 34.57 -2.58 -1.86
CA ALA A 273 33.55 -1.57 -2.07
C ALA A 273 33.86 -0.27 -1.29
N PRO A 274 33.37 0.90 -1.74
CA PRO A 274 33.45 2.12 -0.97
C PRO A 274 32.81 1.94 0.41
N PRO A 275 33.31 2.61 1.47
CA PRO A 275 32.80 2.43 2.85
C PRO A 275 31.28 2.60 3.02
N ALA A 276 30.67 3.56 2.29
CA ALA A 276 29.23 3.77 2.31
C ALA A 276 28.45 2.58 1.74
N MET A 277 28.99 1.92 0.70
CA MET A 277 28.37 0.72 0.11
C MET A 277 28.53 -0.50 1.02
N ALA A 278 29.69 -0.67 1.66
CA ALA A 278 29.92 -1.73 2.64
C ALA A 278 28.98 -1.59 3.84
N ALA A 279 28.85 -0.38 4.39
CA ALA A 279 27.90 -0.10 5.48
C ALA A 279 26.44 -0.38 5.08
N ALA A 280 26.03 0.01 3.87
CA ALA A 280 24.70 -0.28 3.35
C ALA A 280 24.48 -1.79 3.15
N TRP A 281 25.48 -2.52 2.68
CA TRP A 281 25.44 -3.98 2.55
C TRP A 281 25.29 -4.66 3.91
N ASP A 282 26.10 -4.29 4.90
CA ASP A 282 25.96 -4.80 6.27
C ASP A 282 24.56 -4.56 6.85
N ALA A 283 24.00 -3.38 6.62
CA ALA A 283 22.68 -3.01 7.10
C ALA A 283 21.55 -3.86 6.48
N VAL A 284 21.71 -4.31 5.23
CA VAL A 284 20.67 -5.12 4.56
C VAL A 284 20.81 -6.63 4.81
N GLN A 285 21.94 -7.10 5.38
CA GLN A 285 22.13 -8.52 5.76
C GLN A 285 21.57 -8.84 7.15
N LYS A 286 21.41 -7.84 8.00
CA LYS A 286 20.81 -7.94 9.34
C LYS A 286 19.29 -7.96 9.27
#